data_ccc96869f84e0c3f950d731a905ef985
#
_entry.id   ccc96869f84e0c3f950d731a905ef985
#
_cell.length_a   1.000
_cell.length_b   1.000
_cell.length_c   1.000
_cell.angle_alpha   90.00
_cell.angle_beta   90.00
_cell.angle_gamma   90.00
#
_symmetry.space_group_name_H-M   'P 1'
#
loop_
_entity.id
_entity.type
_entity.pdbx_description
1 polymer ?
#
loop_
_entity_poly.entity_id
_entity_poly.type
_entity_poly.pdbx_seq_one_letter_code
_entity_poly.pdbx_strand_id
1 'polypeptide(L)'
;GGTTEAPNVFTVEQLPMFEACKGLSRSEQKACFDEQLSKAIVKHLTYPESDLEDGKQGVAQVEFVIDEKGTITSVKALDNKRATIEMQKAAEKAVKRIPKLIPAKQGDKAVKIKYSIPVVFKIR
;
A
#
# COMPACT_ATOMS: atom_id res chain seq x y z
N GLY A 1 -22.08 -20.92 3.68
CA GLY A 1 -21.28 -20.44 4.68
C GLY A 1 -20.59 -19.19 4.24
N GLY A 2 -20.89 -18.15 4.86
CA GLY A 2 -20.30 -16.90 4.50
C GLY A 2 -18.79 -16.97 4.58
N THR A 3 -18.15 -16.62 3.52
CA THR A 3 -16.73 -16.37 3.62
C THR A 3 -16.56 -15.14 4.47
N THR A 4 -15.56 -15.18 5.32
CA THR A 4 -15.21 -14.04 6.14
C THR A 4 -14.12 -13.21 5.47
N GLU A 5 -13.83 -13.52 4.21
CA GLU A 5 -12.82 -12.80 3.48
C GLU A 5 -13.25 -11.36 3.21
N ALA A 6 -12.34 -10.43 3.40
CA ALA A 6 -12.59 -9.04 3.09
C ALA A 6 -12.77 -8.87 1.58
N PRO A 7 -13.65 -7.95 1.13
CA PRO A 7 -13.73 -7.62 -0.28
C PRO A 7 -12.37 -7.18 -0.81
N ASN A 8 -12.14 -7.37 -2.06
CA ASN A 8 -10.89 -6.94 -2.69
C ASN A 8 -11.15 -5.79 -3.68
N VAL A 9 -10.08 -5.25 -4.25
CA VAL A 9 -10.17 -4.07 -5.12
C VAL A 9 -11.06 -4.27 -6.34
N PHE A 10 -11.33 -5.51 -6.73
CA PHE A 10 -12.16 -5.80 -7.91
C PHE A 10 -13.64 -5.89 -7.58
N THR A 11 -13.99 -6.11 -6.32
CA THR A 11 -15.37 -6.39 -5.92
C THR A 11 -16.04 -5.28 -5.12
N VAL A 12 -15.30 -4.32 -4.59
CA VAL A 12 -15.89 -3.23 -3.82
C VAL A 12 -16.53 -2.19 -4.75
N GLU A 13 -17.63 -1.62 -4.32
CA GLU A 13 -18.31 -0.58 -5.09
C GLU A 13 -17.53 0.72 -5.12
N GLN A 14 -16.95 1.10 -3.97
CA GLN A 14 -16.10 2.28 -3.87
C GLN A 14 -14.72 1.88 -3.40
N LEU A 15 -13.71 2.23 -4.18
CA LEU A 15 -12.32 2.01 -3.80
C LEU A 15 -11.91 2.96 -2.68
N PRO A 16 -10.95 2.56 -1.83
CA PRO A 16 -10.38 3.53 -0.92
C PRO A 16 -9.66 4.59 -1.72
N MET A 17 -9.57 5.81 -1.19
CA MET A 17 -8.99 6.90 -1.95
C MET A 17 -8.28 7.90 -1.05
N PHE A 18 -7.30 8.58 -1.63
CA PHE A 18 -6.73 9.77 -1.03
C PHE A 18 -7.70 10.93 -1.23
N GLU A 19 -7.67 11.88 -0.32
CA GLU A 19 -8.53 13.07 -0.39
C GLU A 19 -8.44 13.76 -1.76
N ALA A 20 -7.22 13.85 -2.31
CA ALA A 20 -6.97 14.47 -3.61
C ALA A 20 -7.65 13.78 -4.79
N CYS A 21 -8.11 12.56 -4.59
CA CYS A 21 -8.71 11.75 -5.66
C CYS A 21 -10.25 11.76 -5.65
N LYS A 22 -10.86 12.55 -4.77
CA LYS A 22 -12.32 12.65 -4.71
C LYS A 22 -12.91 13.19 -6.00
N GLY A 23 -14.08 12.70 -6.36
CA GLY A 23 -14.84 13.24 -7.49
C GLY A 23 -14.44 12.73 -8.86
N LEU A 24 -13.43 11.86 -8.93
CA LEU A 24 -13.00 11.28 -10.19
C LEU A 24 -13.83 10.04 -10.54
N SER A 25 -13.82 9.63 -11.80
CA SER A 25 -14.43 8.37 -12.21
C SER A 25 -13.66 7.21 -11.57
N ARG A 26 -14.25 6.01 -11.56
CA ARG A 26 -13.64 4.84 -10.95
C ARG A 26 -12.25 4.52 -11.53
N SER A 27 -12.12 4.58 -12.85
CA SER A 27 -10.81 4.32 -13.48
C SER A 27 -9.79 5.39 -13.14
N GLU A 28 -10.21 6.64 -13.10
CA GLU A 28 -9.35 7.76 -12.73
C GLU A 28 -8.97 7.69 -11.23
N GLN A 29 -9.88 7.24 -10.38
CA GLN A 29 -9.61 7.07 -8.96
C GLN A 29 -8.54 6.03 -8.72
N LYS A 30 -8.57 4.92 -9.48
CA LYS A 30 -7.56 3.88 -9.36
C LYS A 30 -6.17 4.40 -9.73
N ALA A 31 -6.07 5.10 -10.84
CA ALA A 31 -4.80 5.69 -11.28
C ALA A 31 -4.30 6.73 -10.28
N CYS A 32 -5.21 7.55 -9.78
CA CYS A 32 -4.89 8.56 -8.77
C CYS A 32 -4.40 7.91 -7.48
N PHE A 33 -5.07 6.86 -7.02
CA PHE A 33 -4.68 6.10 -5.84
C PHE A 33 -3.27 5.56 -5.99
N ASP A 34 -2.98 4.90 -7.10
CA ASP A 34 -1.67 4.31 -7.36
C ASP A 34 -0.57 5.38 -7.36
N GLU A 35 -0.83 6.53 -7.97
CA GLU A 35 0.10 7.64 -8.02
C GLU A 35 0.35 8.25 -6.64
N GLN A 36 -0.71 8.53 -5.89
CA GLN A 36 -0.60 9.12 -4.56
C GLN A 36 0.07 8.16 -3.58
N LEU A 37 -0.25 6.88 -3.69
CA LEU A 37 0.36 5.84 -2.86
C LEU A 37 1.87 5.77 -3.11
N SER A 38 2.26 5.76 -4.37
CA SER A 38 3.67 5.73 -4.76
C SER A 38 4.42 6.96 -4.21
N LYS A 39 3.83 8.13 -4.35
CA LYS A 39 4.42 9.38 -3.82
C LYS A 39 4.58 9.33 -2.30
N ALA A 40 3.57 8.84 -1.59
CA ALA A 40 3.60 8.72 -0.13
C ALA A 40 4.70 7.76 0.32
N ILE A 41 4.82 6.64 -0.36
CA ILE A 41 5.86 5.64 -0.04
C ILE A 41 7.24 6.22 -0.29
N VAL A 42 7.48 6.80 -1.45
CA VAL A 42 8.78 7.40 -1.79
C VAL A 42 9.17 8.47 -0.79
N LYS A 43 8.21 9.27 -0.36
CA LYS A 43 8.46 10.34 0.62
C LYS A 43 9.03 9.80 1.94
N HIS A 44 8.58 8.63 2.37
CA HIS A 44 8.96 8.06 3.66
C HIS A 44 9.93 6.89 3.56
N LEU A 45 10.30 6.51 2.34
CA LEU A 45 11.18 5.37 2.12
C LEU A 45 12.64 5.77 2.31
N THR A 46 13.34 5.06 3.18
CA THR A 46 14.78 5.23 3.36
C THR A 46 15.50 4.01 2.80
N TYR A 47 16.43 4.24 1.91
CA TYR A 47 17.26 3.17 1.37
C TYR A 47 18.19 2.69 2.49
N PRO A 48 18.22 1.38 2.82
CA PRO A 48 19.12 0.89 3.86
C PRO A 48 20.56 1.18 3.50
N GLU A 49 21.30 1.75 4.44
CA GLU A 49 22.65 2.23 4.21
C GLU A 49 23.60 1.13 3.70
N SER A 50 23.58 -0.04 4.34
CA SER A 50 24.43 -1.15 3.93
C SER A 50 24.12 -1.65 2.53
N ASP A 51 22.82 -1.71 2.18
CA ASP A 51 22.42 -2.13 0.84
C ASP A 51 22.83 -1.12 -0.21
N LEU A 52 22.71 0.17 0.13
CA LEU A 52 23.13 1.24 -0.78
C LEU A 52 24.64 1.20 -1.02
N GLU A 53 25.42 1.03 0.04
CA GLU A 53 26.89 0.92 -0.07
C GLU A 53 27.30 -0.28 -0.92
N ASP A 54 26.60 -1.40 -0.78
CA ASP A 54 26.88 -2.62 -1.52
C ASP A 54 26.28 -2.63 -2.93
N GLY A 55 25.59 -1.55 -3.31
CA GLY A 55 24.97 -1.46 -4.63
C GLY A 55 23.81 -2.41 -4.84
N LYS A 56 23.17 -2.86 -3.76
CA LYS A 56 22.06 -3.81 -3.85
C LYS A 56 20.75 -3.09 -4.16
N GLN A 57 20.04 -3.61 -5.13
CA GLN A 57 18.68 -3.18 -5.48
C GLN A 57 17.72 -4.31 -5.18
N GLY A 58 16.43 -4.01 -5.13
CA GLY A 58 15.45 -5.05 -4.86
C GLY A 58 14.02 -4.56 -4.88
N VAL A 59 13.11 -5.50 -4.65
CA VAL A 59 11.68 -5.23 -4.58
C VAL A 59 11.12 -5.95 -3.37
N ALA A 60 10.60 -5.19 -2.42
CA ALA A 60 9.91 -5.74 -1.25
C ALA A 60 8.41 -5.77 -1.54
N GLN A 61 7.77 -6.90 -1.30
CA GLN A 61 6.32 -7.02 -1.44
C GLN A 61 5.69 -6.80 -0.07
N VAL A 62 4.81 -5.81 0.04
CA VAL A 62 4.21 -5.46 1.33
C VAL A 62 2.70 -5.63 1.27
N GLU A 63 2.16 -6.40 2.21
CA GLU A 63 0.73 -6.52 2.43
C GLU A 63 0.29 -5.55 3.50
N PHE A 64 -0.88 -4.99 3.35
CA PHE A 64 -1.49 -4.15 4.39
C PHE A 64 -3.00 -4.12 4.21
N VAL A 65 -3.68 -3.68 5.27
CA VAL A 65 -5.14 -3.54 5.26
C VAL A 65 -5.48 -2.07 5.43
N ILE A 66 -6.45 -1.60 4.64
CA ILE A 66 -7.08 -0.31 4.86
C ILE A 66 -8.40 -0.64 5.56
N ASP A 67 -8.52 -0.25 6.82
CA ASP A 67 -9.68 -0.63 7.62
C ASP A 67 -10.89 0.29 7.34
N GLU A 68 -11.98 0.06 8.07
CA GLU A 68 -13.24 0.78 7.87
C GLU A 68 -13.13 2.27 8.19
N LYS A 69 -12.09 2.67 8.90
CA LYS A 69 -11.84 4.08 9.22
C LYS A 69 -10.86 4.72 8.23
N GLY A 70 -10.34 3.93 7.29
CA GLY A 70 -9.33 4.40 6.35
C GLY A 70 -7.91 4.33 6.89
N THR A 71 -7.72 3.68 8.03
CA THR A 71 -6.40 3.56 8.66
C THR A 71 -5.65 2.37 8.10
N ILE A 72 -4.36 2.56 7.81
CA ILE A 72 -3.47 1.48 7.37
C ILE A 72 -3.13 0.61 8.59
N THR A 73 -3.40 -0.68 8.47
CA THR A 73 -3.15 -1.65 9.55
C THR A 73 -2.54 -2.94 8.98
N SER A 74 -2.08 -3.81 9.88
CA SER A 74 -1.60 -5.15 9.52
C SER A 74 -0.52 -5.12 8.43
N VAL A 75 0.41 -4.18 8.53
CA VAL A 75 1.48 -4.02 7.56
C VAL A 75 2.51 -5.12 7.73
N LYS A 76 2.80 -5.83 6.64
CA LYS A 76 3.75 -6.93 6.67
C LYS A 76 4.46 -7.07 5.33
N ALA A 77 5.79 -7.02 5.34
CA ALA A 77 6.57 -7.38 4.17
C ALA A 77 6.61 -8.90 4.05
N LEU A 78 6.34 -9.38 2.85
CA LEU A 78 6.39 -10.81 2.58
C LEU A 78 7.84 -11.23 2.38
N ASP A 79 8.19 -12.40 2.90
CA ASP A 79 9.53 -12.93 2.72
C ASP A 79 9.72 -13.29 1.24
N ASN A 80 10.76 -12.73 0.62
CA ASN A 80 11.08 -13.05 -0.76
C ASN A 80 12.57 -12.84 -1.03
N LYS A 81 13.06 -13.46 -2.10
CA LYS A 81 14.48 -13.41 -2.46
C LYS A 81 14.88 -12.14 -3.20
N ARG A 82 13.91 -11.27 -3.53
CA ARG A 82 14.15 -10.04 -4.27
C ARG A 82 14.44 -8.84 -3.37
N ALA A 83 14.34 -9.02 -2.07
CA ALA A 83 14.59 -7.94 -1.12
C ALA A 83 15.38 -8.45 0.07
N THR A 84 16.32 -7.64 0.55
CA THR A 84 17.03 -7.94 1.80
C THR A 84 16.08 -7.73 2.98
N ILE A 85 16.46 -8.27 4.14
CA ILE A 85 15.69 -8.06 5.37
C ILE A 85 15.58 -6.56 5.69
N GLU A 86 16.65 -5.82 5.48
CA GLU A 86 16.65 -4.37 5.75
C GLU A 86 15.72 -3.61 4.78
N MET A 87 15.66 -4.03 3.51
CA MET A 87 14.71 -3.47 2.56
C MET A 87 13.27 -3.76 2.97
N GLN A 88 13.00 -4.98 3.44
CA GLN A 88 11.67 -5.36 3.91
C GLN A 88 11.24 -4.50 5.08
N LYS A 89 12.13 -4.28 6.06
CA LYS A 89 11.85 -3.42 7.20
C LYS A 89 11.61 -1.97 6.80
N ALA A 90 12.42 -1.45 5.88
CA ALA A 90 12.29 -0.07 5.40
C ALA A 90 10.96 0.11 4.66
N ALA A 91 10.56 -0.87 3.85
CA ALA A 91 9.30 -0.84 3.12
C ALA A 91 8.10 -0.86 4.08
N GLU A 92 8.11 -1.73 5.10
CA GLU A 92 7.07 -1.76 6.12
C GLU A 92 6.94 -0.40 6.81
N LYS A 93 8.06 0.19 7.19
CA LYS A 93 8.09 1.47 7.87
C LYS A 93 7.47 2.59 7.02
N ALA A 94 7.79 2.60 5.73
CA ALA A 94 7.24 3.59 4.81
C ALA A 94 5.73 3.44 4.66
N VAL A 95 5.25 2.21 4.50
CA VAL A 95 3.81 1.92 4.37
C VAL A 95 3.05 2.33 5.62
N LYS A 96 3.62 2.10 6.80
CA LYS A 96 3.00 2.51 8.07
C LYS A 96 2.84 4.02 8.20
N ARG A 97 3.56 4.80 7.42
CA ARG A 97 3.49 6.26 7.47
C ARG A 97 2.51 6.87 6.47
N ILE A 98 1.83 6.05 5.69
CA ILE A 98 0.78 6.54 4.78
C ILE A 98 -0.34 7.13 5.64
N PRO A 99 -0.81 8.35 5.30
CA PRO A 99 -1.85 9.00 6.10
C PRO A 99 -3.19 8.28 5.98
N LYS A 100 -4.11 8.64 6.85
CA LYS A 100 -5.47 8.12 6.85
C LYS A 100 -6.14 8.41 5.50
N LEU A 101 -6.81 7.40 4.97
CA LEU A 101 -7.49 7.45 3.68
C LEU A 101 -9.00 7.48 3.87
N ILE A 102 -9.71 7.72 2.77
CA ILE A 102 -11.16 7.52 2.74
C ILE A 102 -11.34 6.02 2.52
N PRO A 103 -12.10 5.32 3.37
CA PRO A 103 -12.20 3.86 3.27
C PRO A 103 -13.00 3.39 2.06
N ALA A 104 -12.77 2.14 1.69
CA ALA A 104 -13.58 1.46 0.69
C ALA A 104 -15.01 1.30 1.22
N LYS A 105 -15.97 1.27 0.32
CA LYS A 105 -17.38 1.07 0.67
C LYS A 105 -18.03 0.00 -0.19
N GLN A 106 -18.93 -0.72 0.44
CA GLN A 106 -19.82 -1.66 -0.21
C GLN A 106 -21.24 -1.22 0.17
N GLY A 107 -21.96 -0.64 -0.78
CA GLY A 107 -23.19 0.07 -0.47
C GLY A 107 -22.88 1.26 0.42
N ASP A 108 -23.60 1.39 1.53
CA ASP A 108 -23.40 2.48 2.48
C ASP A 108 -22.39 2.12 3.58
N LYS A 109 -21.85 0.91 3.54
CA LYS A 109 -20.95 0.44 4.59
C LYS A 109 -19.50 0.57 4.22
N ALA A 110 -18.70 1.16 5.11
CA ALA A 110 -17.26 1.12 5.01
C ALA A 110 -16.78 -0.32 5.27
N VAL A 111 -15.86 -0.80 4.47
CA VAL A 111 -15.34 -2.16 4.57
C VAL A 111 -13.82 -2.17 4.54
N LYS A 112 -13.25 -3.21 5.14
CA LYS A 112 -11.81 -3.43 5.08
C LYS A 112 -11.43 -3.92 3.69
N ILE A 113 -10.25 -3.55 3.24
CA ILE A 113 -9.72 -4.07 1.99
C ILE A 113 -8.24 -4.36 2.17
N LYS A 114 -7.78 -5.46 1.59
CA LYS A 114 -6.39 -5.88 1.67
C LYS A 114 -5.67 -5.55 0.38
N TYR A 115 -4.49 -4.97 0.53
CA TYR A 115 -3.61 -4.65 -0.60
C TYR A 115 -2.28 -5.38 -0.47
N SER A 116 -1.67 -5.65 -1.60
CA SER A 116 -0.30 -6.14 -1.67
C SER A 116 0.40 -5.34 -2.76
N ILE A 117 1.46 -4.66 -2.41
CA ILE A 117 2.13 -3.74 -3.33
C ILE A 117 3.64 -4.00 -3.38
N PRO A 118 4.28 -3.80 -4.54
CA PRO A 118 5.73 -3.83 -4.61
C PRO A 118 6.32 -2.48 -4.19
N VAL A 119 7.37 -2.52 -3.39
CA VAL A 119 8.15 -1.34 -3.04
C VAL A 119 9.54 -1.52 -3.64
N VAL A 120 9.88 -0.67 -4.59
CA VAL A 120 11.09 -0.82 -5.40
C VAL A 120 12.24 -0.03 -4.81
N PHE A 121 13.36 -0.71 -4.59
CA PHE A 121 14.64 -0.10 -4.18
C PHE A 121 15.56 -0.08 -5.39
N LYS A 122 15.72 1.09 -5.96
CA LYS A 122 16.53 1.29 -7.16
C LYS A 122 17.53 2.42 -6.94
N ILE A 123 18.77 2.16 -7.25
CA ILE A 123 19.85 3.15 -7.18
C ILE A 123 19.82 4.01 -8.42
N ARG A 124 19.90 5.30 -8.24
CA ARG A 124 19.89 6.26 -9.34
C ARG A 124 21.22 6.97 -9.47
#